data_2a340d9c0432b675cac597a488fd4198
#
_entry.id   2a340d9c0432b675cac597a488fd4198
#
_cell.length_a   1.000
_cell.length_b   1.000
_cell.length_c   1.000
_cell.angle_alpha   90.00
_cell.angle_beta   90.00
_cell.angle_gamma   90.00
#
_symmetry.space_group_name_H-M   'P 1'
#
loop_
_entity.id
_entity.type
_entity.pdbx_description
1 polymer ?
#
loop_
_entity_poly.entity_id
_entity_poly.type
_entity_poly.pdbx_seq_one_letter_code
_entity_poly.pdbx_strand_id
1 'polypeptide(L)'
;MTNAIFESVSAPSPDHLQLASPATAADTGVSPGVTGFYDEATGSIQYVVADPLTRKSAIIDPVLDFDPRSGSTRTTSADRLLKHIETQGLTLEWILDTHPHADHFSAAGYLKDMTGASTGIGERVVEMQRLWKAIYNLPDSVPLDGSQWDRYRWRTIHSW
;
A
#
# COMPACT_ATOMS: atom_id res chain seq x y z
N MET A 1 0.04 -25.16 45.56
CA MET A 1 -1.25 -24.60 45.08
C MET A 1 -1.04 -23.11 44.91
N THR A 2 -0.73 -22.67 43.70
CA THR A 2 -0.43 -21.27 43.40
C THR A 2 -1.52 -20.77 42.44
N ASN A 3 -2.41 -19.93 42.99
CA ASN A 3 -3.47 -19.26 42.21
C ASN A 3 -2.85 -18.25 41.24
N ALA A 4 -3.02 -18.50 39.97
CA ALA A 4 -2.78 -17.49 38.95
C ALA A 4 -3.95 -16.50 38.92
N ILE A 5 -3.66 -15.23 39.25
CA ILE A 5 -4.61 -14.12 39.17
C ILE A 5 -4.65 -13.70 37.68
N PHE A 6 -5.78 -13.96 37.03
CA PHE A 6 -6.08 -13.38 35.74
C PHE A 6 -6.46 -11.91 35.98
N GLU A 7 -5.55 -10.98 35.69
CA GLU A 7 -5.93 -9.57 35.54
C GLU A 7 -6.79 -9.40 34.29
N SER A 8 -8.02 -8.97 34.50
CA SER A 8 -8.95 -8.61 33.43
C SER A 8 -8.45 -7.33 32.77
N VAL A 9 -7.91 -7.44 31.55
CA VAL A 9 -7.64 -6.29 30.70
C VAL A 9 -9.00 -5.71 30.29
N SER A 10 -9.31 -4.53 30.84
CA SER A 10 -10.50 -3.76 30.47
C SER A 10 -10.49 -3.45 28.99
N ALA A 11 -11.54 -3.79 28.26
CA ALA A 11 -11.73 -3.40 26.89
C ALA A 11 -11.74 -1.87 26.79
N PRO A 12 -11.09 -1.27 25.76
CA PRO A 12 -11.13 0.16 25.54
C PRO A 12 -12.57 0.62 25.29
N SER A 13 -12.97 1.71 25.96
CA SER A 13 -14.28 2.35 25.80
C SER A 13 -14.59 2.71 24.35
N PRO A 14 -15.86 2.59 23.91
CA PRO A 14 -16.27 2.85 22.53
C PRO A 14 -16.20 4.34 22.10
N ASP A 15 -15.80 5.24 22.97
CA ASP A 15 -15.79 6.68 22.71
C ASP A 15 -14.68 7.19 21.76
N HIS A 16 -13.80 6.30 21.25
CA HIS A 16 -12.75 6.68 20.31
C HIS A 16 -13.14 6.53 18.82
N LEU A 17 -14.36 6.09 18.55
CA LEU A 17 -14.93 6.10 17.20
C LEU A 17 -15.70 7.39 16.92
N GLN A 18 -15.12 8.54 17.25
CA GLN A 18 -15.53 9.77 16.60
C GLN A 18 -15.07 9.67 15.14
N LEU A 19 -15.95 9.15 14.30
CA LEU A 19 -15.85 9.30 12.85
C LEU A 19 -15.74 10.80 12.58
N ALA A 20 -14.51 11.29 12.38
CA ALA A 20 -14.32 12.62 11.82
C ALA A 20 -15.10 12.62 10.51
N SER A 21 -16.12 13.48 10.43
CA SER A 21 -16.79 13.78 9.17
C SER A 21 -15.70 13.98 8.11
N PRO A 22 -15.81 13.36 6.94
CA PRO A 22 -14.86 13.64 5.86
C PRO A 22 -14.89 15.15 5.67
N ALA A 23 -13.72 15.80 5.84
CA ALA A 23 -13.59 17.16 5.40
C ALA A 23 -14.00 17.15 3.94
N THR A 24 -15.04 17.86 3.60
CA THR A 24 -15.57 17.98 2.26
C THR A 24 -14.47 18.60 1.43
N ALA A 25 -13.65 17.80 0.76
CA ALA A 25 -12.88 18.29 -0.38
C ALA A 25 -13.92 18.95 -1.27
N ALA A 26 -13.67 20.18 -1.69
CA ALA A 26 -14.58 20.88 -2.57
C ALA A 26 -14.84 19.92 -3.75
N ASP A 27 -16.08 19.47 -3.89
CA ASP A 27 -16.48 18.62 -5.02
C ASP A 27 -16.29 19.45 -6.28
N THR A 28 -15.17 19.23 -6.96
CA THR A 28 -14.87 19.92 -8.22
C THR A 28 -15.72 19.40 -9.36
N GLY A 29 -16.57 18.39 -9.11
CA GLY A 29 -17.36 17.68 -10.13
C GLY A 29 -16.51 16.85 -11.09
N VAL A 30 -15.20 16.73 -10.85
CA VAL A 30 -14.27 16.01 -11.70
C VAL A 30 -13.82 14.74 -10.99
N SER A 31 -14.17 13.59 -11.55
CA SER A 31 -13.73 12.30 -11.02
C SER A 31 -12.30 11.99 -11.44
N PRO A 32 -11.51 11.31 -10.59
CA PRO A 32 -10.19 10.84 -10.96
C PRO A 32 -10.25 9.86 -12.14
N GLY A 33 -9.27 9.92 -13.02
CA GLY A 33 -9.07 8.92 -14.06
C GLY A 33 -8.47 7.66 -13.45
N VAL A 34 -9.08 6.49 -13.69
CA VAL A 34 -8.59 5.21 -13.20
C VAL A 34 -8.32 4.27 -14.37
N THR A 35 -7.11 3.75 -14.46
CA THR A 35 -6.71 2.77 -15.47
C THR A 35 -6.25 1.50 -14.77
N GLY A 36 -6.89 0.36 -15.09
CA GLY A 36 -6.52 -0.96 -14.55
C GLY A 36 -5.57 -1.71 -15.50
N PHE A 37 -4.62 -2.43 -14.91
CA PHE A 37 -3.64 -3.27 -15.60
C PHE A 37 -3.71 -4.68 -15.02
N TYR A 38 -4.33 -5.59 -15.76
CA TYR A 38 -4.43 -6.98 -15.35
C TYR A 38 -3.09 -7.69 -15.51
N ASP A 39 -2.70 -8.44 -14.48
CA ASP A 39 -1.56 -9.35 -14.50
C ASP A 39 -2.06 -10.80 -14.55
N GLU A 40 -1.79 -11.48 -15.66
CA GLU A 40 -2.28 -12.85 -15.90
C GLU A 40 -1.59 -13.88 -14.99
N ALA A 41 -0.34 -13.62 -14.60
CA ALA A 41 0.45 -14.58 -13.83
C ALA A 41 -0.06 -14.72 -12.39
N THR A 42 -0.49 -13.62 -11.79
CA THR A 42 -0.97 -13.57 -10.40
C THR A 42 -2.50 -13.48 -10.30
N GLY A 43 -3.18 -13.09 -11.40
CA GLY A 43 -4.60 -12.78 -11.41
C GLY A 43 -4.95 -11.44 -10.76
N SER A 44 -3.95 -10.62 -10.44
CA SER A 44 -4.10 -9.32 -9.78
C SER A 44 -4.42 -8.22 -10.77
N ILE A 45 -4.97 -7.11 -10.27
CA ILE A 45 -5.17 -5.88 -11.04
C ILE A 45 -4.44 -4.74 -10.35
N GLN A 46 -3.51 -4.14 -11.05
CA GLN A 46 -2.80 -2.94 -10.66
C GLN A 46 -3.54 -1.71 -11.21
N TYR A 47 -3.47 -0.58 -10.53
CA TYR A 47 -4.15 0.62 -11.00
C TYR A 47 -3.20 1.81 -11.10
N VAL A 48 -3.46 2.66 -12.09
CA VAL A 48 -2.99 4.05 -12.12
C VAL A 48 -4.20 4.95 -11.92
N VAL A 49 -4.15 5.76 -10.87
CA VAL A 49 -5.17 6.75 -10.55
C VAL A 49 -4.57 8.12 -10.78
N ALA A 50 -5.26 8.99 -11.53
CA ALA A 50 -4.77 10.30 -11.89
C ALA A 50 -5.81 11.38 -11.65
N ASP A 51 -5.39 12.51 -11.09
CA ASP A 51 -6.18 13.72 -11.06
C ASP A 51 -6.11 14.39 -12.45
N PRO A 52 -7.24 14.55 -13.15
CA PRO A 52 -7.25 15.14 -14.50
C PRO A 52 -6.89 16.62 -14.52
N LEU A 53 -7.03 17.33 -13.39
CA LEU A 53 -6.74 18.76 -13.30
C LEU A 53 -5.25 19.04 -13.06
N THR A 54 -4.67 18.34 -12.07
CA THR A 54 -3.27 18.54 -11.67
C THR A 54 -2.30 17.64 -12.40
N ARG A 55 -2.77 16.58 -13.07
CA ARG A 55 -1.97 15.54 -13.72
C ARG A 55 -1.11 14.73 -12.75
N LYS A 56 -1.34 14.88 -11.46
CA LYS A 56 -0.73 14.05 -10.41
C LYS A 56 -1.33 12.66 -10.42
N SER A 57 -0.54 11.65 -10.08
CA SER A 57 -0.98 10.27 -10.13
C SER A 57 -0.43 9.43 -8.99
N ALA A 58 -1.11 8.32 -8.74
CA ALA A 58 -0.67 7.25 -7.87
C ALA A 58 -0.74 5.90 -8.60
N ILE A 59 0.20 5.02 -8.30
CA ILE A 59 0.13 3.59 -8.62
C ILE A 59 -0.42 2.86 -7.40
N ILE A 60 -1.31 1.90 -7.62
CA ILE A 60 -1.90 1.08 -6.55
C ILE A 60 -1.65 -0.40 -6.86
N ASP A 61 -1.15 -1.13 -5.85
CA ASP A 61 -0.86 -2.56 -5.86
C ASP A 61 0.03 -3.01 -7.05
N PRO A 62 1.22 -2.42 -7.22
CA PRO A 62 2.10 -2.76 -8.33
C PRO A 62 2.70 -4.14 -8.16
N VAL A 63 2.65 -4.96 -9.21
CA VAL A 63 3.19 -6.31 -9.26
C VAL A 63 4.66 -6.33 -9.67
N LEU A 64 5.50 -7.01 -8.90
CA LEU A 64 6.83 -7.44 -9.31
C LEU A 64 6.73 -8.85 -9.87
N ASP A 65 6.98 -9.00 -11.17
CA ASP A 65 6.92 -10.31 -11.82
C ASP A 65 7.87 -11.32 -11.16
N PHE A 66 7.37 -12.51 -10.85
CA PHE A 66 8.13 -13.58 -10.22
C PHE A 66 7.96 -14.91 -10.95
N ASP A 67 9.07 -15.56 -11.26
CA ASP A 67 9.07 -16.90 -11.81
C ASP A 67 9.39 -17.93 -10.70
N PRO A 68 8.41 -18.72 -10.23
CA PRO A 68 8.62 -19.67 -9.14
C PRO A 68 9.55 -20.84 -9.51
N ARG A 69 9.79 -21.08 -10.81
CA ARG A 69 10.68 -22.17 -11.26
C ARG A 69 12.14 -21.77 -11.13
N SER A 70 12.47 -20.53 -11.47
CA SER A 70 13.85 -20.03 -11.42
C SER A 70 14.14 -19.20 -10.16
N GLY A 71 13.09 -18.76 -9.43
CA GLY A 71 13.21 -17.81 -8.31
C GLY A 71 13.57 -16.39 -8.75
N SER A 72 13.51 -16.11 -10.07
CA SER A 72 13.88 -14.79 -10.59
C SER A 72 12.71 -13.80 -10.59
N THR A 73 13.03 -12.52 -10.45
CA THR A 73 12.08 -11.42 -10.62
C THR A 73 12.34 -10.67 -11.92
N ARG A 74 11.29 -10.00 -12.43
CA ARG A 74 11.35 -9.06 -13.56
C ARG A 74 10.51 -7.84 -13.25
N THR A 75 10.67 -6.81 -14.07
CA THR A 75 9.99 -5.51 -13.87
C THR A 75 8.99 -5.20 -14.97
N THR A 76 8.68 -6.17 -15.85
CA THR A 76 7.87 -5.96 -17.05
C THR A 76 6.50 -5.35 -16.72
N SER A 77 5.82 -5.84 -15.68
CA SER A 77 4.53 -5.31 -15.23
C SER A 77 4.66 -3.89 -14.70
N ALA A 78 5.65 -3.61 -13.87
CA ALA A 78 5.93 -2.28 -13.35
C ALA A 78 6.34 -1.28 -14.46
N ASP A 79 7.15 -1.72 -15.42
CA ASP A 79 7.57 -0.90 -16.56
C ASP A 79 6.38 -0.48 -17.45
N ARG A 80 5.35 -1.34 -17.56
CA ARG A 80 4.10 -0.98 -18.26
C ARG A 80 3.38 0.18 -17.56
N LEU A 81 3.38 0.22 -16.23
CA LEU A 81 2.79 1.33 -15.45
C LEU A 81 3.57 2.62 -15.70
N LEU A 82 4.91 2.57 -15.62
CA LEU A 82 5.76 3.73 -15.91
C LEU A 82 5.55 4.24 -17.32
N LYS A 83 5.48 3.33 -18.30
CA LYS A 83 5.22 3.72 -19.70
C LYS A 83 3.88 4.39 -19.88
N HIS A 84 2.84 3.92 -19.17
CA HIS A 84 1.53 4.57 -19.19
C HIS A 84 1.61 5.99 -18.61
N ILE A 85 2.23 6.16 -17.45
CA ILE A 85 2.42 7.46 -16.79
C ILE A 85 3.13 8.43 -17.72
N GLU A 86 4.24 8.00 -18.34
CA GLU A 86 4.98 8.80 -19.32
C GLU A 86 4.10 9.18 -20.51
N THR A 87 3.44 8.20 -21.13
CA THR A 87 2.61 8.41 -22.33
C THR A 87 1.44 9.35 -22.08
N GLN A 88 0.87 9.28 -20.88
CA GLN A 88 -0.23 10.15 -20.46
C GLN A 88 0.27 11.50 -19.94
N GLY A 89 1.57 11.74 -19.84
CA GLY A 89 2.14 12.98 -19.29
C GLY A 89 1.71 13.22 -17.84
N LEU A 90 1.69 12.15 -17.02
CA LEU A 90 1.34 12.21 -15.60
C LEU A 90 2.59 12.40 -14.74
N THR A 91 2.40 12.96 -13.55
CA THR A 91 3.43 13.05 -12.51
C THR A 91 3.11 12.05 -11.43
N LEU A 92 3.96 11.03 -11.27
CA LEU A 92 3.80 10.04 -10.20
C LEU A 92 4.24 10.63 -8.87
N GLU A 93 3.32 10.73 -7.91
CA GLU A 93 3.62 11.19 -6.54
C GLU A 93 3.64 10.04 -5.54
N TRP A 94 2.79 9.02 -5.78
CA TRP A 94 2.56 7.96 -4.82
C TRP A 94 2.57 6.57 -5.42
N ILE A 95 3.11 5.61 -4.66
CA ILE A 95 3.05 4.18 -4.91
C ILE A 95 2.45 3.56 -3.67
N LEU A 96 1.25 2.98 -3.79
CA LEU A 96 0.46 2.54 -2.65
C LEU A 96 0.23 1.03 -2.73
N ASP A 97 0.51 0.33 -1.65
CA ASP A 97 0.02 -1.02 -1.42
C ASP A 97 -1.24 -0.94 -0.54
N THR A 98 -2.34 -1.54 -0.96
CA THR A 98 -3.59 -1.56 -0.18
C THR A 98 -3.44 -2.41 1.07
N HIS A 99 -2.65 -3.48 0.99
CA HIS A 99 -2.36 -4.42 2.06
C HIS A 99 -1.07 -5.20 1.76
N PRO A 100 -0.50 -5.96 2.71
CA PRO A 100 0.57 -6.90 2.42
C PRO A 100 0.05 -8.05 1.54
N HIS A 101 0.57 -8.13 0.32
CA HIS A 101 0.12 -9.09 -0.68
C HIS A 101 0.67 -10.50 -0.40
N ALA A 102 -0.19 -11.52 -0.56
CA ALA A 102 0.18 -12.93 -0.46
C ALA A 102 0.27 -13.61 -1.84
N ASP A 103 -0.30 -13.00 -2.85
CA ASP A 103 -0.46 -13.49 -4.23
C ASP A 103 0.65 -13.01 -5.17
N HIS A 104 1.33 -11.91 -4.83
CA HIS A 104 2.46 -11.37 -5.59
C HIS A 104 3.45 -10.59 -4.73
N PHE A 105 4.64 -10.34 -5.26
CA PHE A 105 5.56 -9.37 -4.68
C PHE A 105 5.21 -7.96 -5.15
N SER A 106 5.27 -6.99 -4.24
CA SER A 106 5.08 -5.57 -4.59
C SER A 106 6.30 -5.03 -5.35
N ALA A 107 6.06 -4.32 -6.45
CA ALA A 107 7.07 -3.59 -7.18
C ALA A 107 7.34 -2.19 -6.62
N ALA A 108 6.77 -1.84 -5.45
CA ALA A 108 6.85 -0.48 -4.90
C ALA A 108 8.30 -0.03 -4.68
N GLY A 109 9.18 -0.91 -4.20
CA GLY A 109 10.61 -0.59 -4.04
C GLY A 109 11.28 -0.23 -5.37
N TYR A 110 11.08 -1.05 -6.41
CA TYR A 110 11.62 -0.78 -7.74
C TYR A 110 11.10 0.55 -8.31
N LEU A 111 9.80 0.78 -8.24
CA LEU A 111 9.20 2.01 -8.74
C LEU A 111 9.68 3.26 -7.98
N LYS A 112 9.88 3.15 -6.66
CA LYS A 112 10.48 4.21 -5.84
C LYS A 112 11.89 4.55 -6.31
N ASP A 113 12.71 3.53 -6.54
CA ASP A 113 14.10 3.72 -7.01
C ASP A 113 14.15 4.39 -8.39
N MET A 114 13.21 4.06 -9.27
CA MET A 114 13.14 4.61 -10.63
C MET A 114 12.58 6.02 -10.69
N THR A 115 11.69 6.41 -9.77
CA THR A 115 10.91 7.65 -9.89
C THR A 115 11.13 8.65 -8.76
N GLY A 116 11.61 8.19 -7.61
CA GLY A 116 11.67 8.98 -6.39
C GLY A 116 10.31 9.22 -5.73
N ALA A 117 9.22 8.62 -6.25
CA ALA A 117 7.89 8.76 -5.68
C ALA A 117 7.82 8.12 -4.27
N SER A 118 6.98 8.68 -3.41
CA SER A 118 6.76 8.15 -2.07
C SER A 118 6.02 6.81 -2.11
N THR A 119 6.34 5.90 -1.18
CA THR A 119 5.64 4.63 -1.03
C THR A 119 4.73 4.66 0.18
N GLY A 120 3.60 3.95 0.14
CA GLY A 120 2.69 3.92 1.26
C GLY A 120 1.89 2.63 1.39
N ILE A 121 1.55 2.33 2.65
CA ILE A 121 0.64 1.26 3.03
C ILE A 121 -0.15 1.69 4.26
N GLY A 122 -1.32 1.10 4.48
CA GLY A 122 -2.15 1.42 5.64
C GLY A 122 -1.39 1.26 6.97
N GLU A 123 -1.55 2.20 7.91
CA GLU A 123 -0.82 2.23 9.19
C GLU A 123 -0.94 0.94 10.02
N ARG A 124 -2.01 0.16 9.81
CA ARG A 124 -2.23 -1.11 10.49
C ARG A 124 -1.35 -2.26 9.99
N VAL A 125 -0.50 -2.03 9.00
CA VAL A 125 0.50 -3.01 8.54
C VAL A 125 1.36 -3.53 9.70
N VAL A 126 1.62 -2.68 10.70
CA VAL A 126 2.39 -3.05 11.91
C VAL A 126 1.73 -4.19 12.69
N GLU A 127 0.41 -4.24 12.75
CA GLU A 127 -0.34 -5.33 13.37
C GLU A 127 -0.14 -6.64 12.59
N MET A 128 -0.18 -6.56 11.26
CA MET A 128 0.05 -7.71 10.39
C MET A 128 1.49 -8.21 10.47
N GLN A 129 2.47 -7.31 10.52
CA GLN A 129 3.88 -7.68 10.70
C GLN A 129 4.10 -8.45 12.00
N ARG A 130 3.49 -8.01 13.10
CA ARG A 130 3.56 -8.71 14.40
C ARG A 130 2.92 -10.10 14.34
N LEU A 131 1.74 -10.20 13.70
CA LEU A 131 1.05 -11.48 13.53
C LEU A 131 1.88 -12.46 12.70
N TRP A 132 2.42 -12.02 11.58
CA TRP A 132 3.26 -12.85 10.72
C TRP A 132 4.56 -13.26 11.38
N LYS A 133 5.20 -12.35 12.14
CA LYS A 133 6.38 -12.71 12.91
C LYS A 133 6.09 -13.89 13.84
N ALA A 134 4.96 -13.87 14.54
CA ALA A 134 4.57 -14.97 15.45
C ALA A 134 4.25 -16.26 14.69
N ILE A 135 3.49 -16.18 13.58
CA ILE A 135 3.06 -17.36 12.79
C ILE A 135 4.26 -18.03 12.11
N TYR A 136 5.14 -17.24 11.49
CA TYR A 136 6.25 -17.75 10.69
C TYR A 136 7.58 -17.80 11.44
N ASN A 137 7.57 -17.51 12.76
CA ASN A 137 8.76 -17.47 13.59
C ASN A 137 9.90 -16.66 12.94
N LEU A 138 9.57 -15.46 12.44
CA LEU A 138 10.53 -14.62 11.75
C LEU A 138 11.61 -14.10 12.70
N PRO A 139 12.87 -13.93 12.24
CA PRO A 139 13.97 -13.46 13.06
C PRO A 139 13.73 -12.04 13.61
N ASP A 140 14.42 -11.67 14.68
CA ASP A 140 14.29 -10.35 15.31
C ASP A 140 14.78 -9.20 14.43
N SER A 141 15.55 -9.51 13.40
CA SER A 141 15.99 -8.52 12.40
C SER A 141 14.87 -8.02 11.47
N VAL A 142 13.70 -8.71 11.44
CA VAL A 142 12.56 -8.27 10.66
C VAL A 142 11.89 -7.07 11.36
N PRO A 143 11.85 -5.89 10.74
CA PRO A 143 11.25 -4.72 11.36
C PRO A 143 9.74 -4.89 11.53
N LEU A 144 9.22 -4.44 12.67
CA LEU A 144 7.81 -4.52 13.03
C LEU A 144 7.16 -3.13 13.21
N ASP A 145 7.79 -2.12 12.68
CA ASP A 145 7.43 -0.71 12.88
C ASP A 145 6.90 -0.04 11.60
N GLY A 146 6.80 -0.79 10.51
CA GLY A 146 6.36 -0.27 9.23
C GLY A 146 7.37 0.70 8.58
N SER A 147 8.64 0.72 9.04
CA SER A 147 9.68 1.64 8.55
C SER A 147 10.06 1.43 7.08
N GLN A 148 9.65 0.32 6.47
CA GLN A 148 9.88 0.04 5.04
C GLN A 148 9.03 0.91 4.11
N TRP A 149 7.97 1.55 4.64
CA TRP A 149 7.07 2.40 3.89
C TRP A 149 6.98 3.80 4.50
N ASP A 150 6.70 4.78 3.67
CA ASP A 150 6.22 6.08 4.12
C ASP A 150 4.78 5.88 4.62
N ARG A 151 4.59 5.81 5.93
CA ARG A 151 3.30 5.38 6.54
C ARG A 151 2.20 6.41 6.35
N TYR A 152 1.03 5.96 5.90
CA TYR A 152 -0.18 6.77 5.82
C TYR A 152 -1.16 6.47 6.93
N ARG A 153 -1.53 7.53 7.65
CA ARG A 153 -2.85 7.59 8.27
C ARG A 153 -3.83 8.06 7.19
N TRP A 154 -4.87 7.32 6.94
CA TRP A 154 -5.96 7.70 6.03
C TRP A 154 -6.52 9.13 6.25
N ARG A 155 -6.09 9.81 7.33
CA ARG A 155 -6.43 11.20 7.64
C ARG A 155 -5.60 12.24 6.88
N THR A 156 -4.56 11.86 6.17
CA THR A 156 -3.60 12.82 5.59
C THR A 156 -3.73 12.96 4.07
N ILE A 157 -4.57 12.17 3.41
CA ILE A 157 -4.84 12.32 1.97
C ILE A 157 -5.91 13.41 1.76
N HIS A 158 -5.67 14.61 2.29
CA HIS A 158 -6.60 15.73 2.15
C HIS A 158 -6.06 16.85 1.25
N SER A 159 -5.02 16.60 0.49
CA SER A 159 -4.52 17.60 -0.45
C SER A 159 -4.03 16.92 -1.73
N TRP A 160 -4.99 16.58 -2.54
CA TRP A 160 -4.81 16.49 -3.97
C TRP A 160 -5.11 17.86 -4.56
#